data_be62e794d29d77f81e28c8422f1753b4
#
_entry.id   be62e794d29d77f81e28c8422f1753b4
#
_cell.length_a   1.000
_cell.length_b   1.000
_cell.length_c   1.000
_cell.angle_alpha   90.00
_cell.angle_beta   90.00
_cell.angle_gamma   90.00
#
_symmetry.space_group_name_H-M   'P 1'
#
loop_
_entity.id
_entity.type
_entity.pdbx_description
1 polymer ?
#
loop_
_entity_poly.entity_id
_entity_poly.type
_entity_poly.pdbx_seq_one_letter_code
_entity_poly.pdbx_strand_id
1 'polypeptide(L)' 'MFDKFADIIMNYVEVNKEDIKPESRFMEDLGFTSFDFMSMLGEVEDVFDVEIVEEEAADIRTVKEALDYLEKLTGGN' A
#
# COMPACT_ATOMS: atom_id res chain seq x y z
N MET A 1 0.97 12.14 -0.39
CA MET A 1 0.38 10.79 -0.42
C MET A 1 1.34 9.71 0.04
N PHE A 2 2.58 9.77 -0.42
CA PHE A 2 3.56 8.73 -0.05
C PHE A 2 3.75 8.62 1.47
N ASP A 3 3.90 9.75 2.16
CA ASP A 3 4.16 9.72 3.61
C ASP A 3 3.04 9.03 4.38
N LYS A 4 1.79 9.32 4.05
CA LYS A 4 0.65 8.66 4.69
C LYS A 4 0.64 7.17 4.40
N PHE A 5 0.93 6.80 3.16
CA PHE A 5 0.94 5.40 2.77
C PHE A 5 2.07 4.66 3.47
N ALA A 6 3.25 5.28 3.56
CA ALA A 6 4.38 4.67 4.26
C ALA A 6 4.08 4.48 5.75
N ASP A 7 3.40 5.45 6.36
CA ASP A 7 2.99 5.32 7.76
C ASP A 7 2.07 4.11 7.95
N ILE A 8 1.16 3.87 7.00
CA ILE A 8 0.29 2.71 7.06
C ILE A 8 1.12 1.43 6.95
N ILE A 9 2.06 1.38 6.01
CA ILE A 9 2.92 0.20 5.83
C ILE A 9 3.64 -0.14 7.14
N MET A 10 4.14 0.88 7.83
CA MET A 10 4.89 0.67 9.08
C MET A 10 4.03 0.15 10.21
N ASN A 11 2.72 0.14 10.08
CA ASN A 11 1.83 -0.49 11.05
C ASN A 11 1.85 -2.02 10.95
N TYR A 12 2.35 -2.56 9.86
CA TYR A 12 2.28 -4.00 9.59
C TYR A 12 3.65 -4.68 9.59
N VAL A 13 4.71 -3.94 9.33
CA VAL A 13 6.05 -4.50 9.26
C VAL A 13 7.05 -3.54 9.91
N GLU A 14 8.15 -4.09 10.38
CA GLU A 14 9.19 -3.29 11.04
C GLU A 14 10.21 -2.81 10.03
N VAL A 15 9.90 -1.70 9.37
CA VAL A 15 10.81 -1.06 8.42
C VAL A 15 10.81 0.43 8.71
N ASN A 16 11.88 1.10 8.33
CA ASN A 16 11.95 2.56 8.42
C ASN A 16 11.37 3.17 7.15
N LYS A 17 10.80 4.37 7.27
CA LYS A 17 10.18 5.02 6.12
C LYS A 17 11.18 5.18 4.97
N GLU A 18 12.43 5.50 5.28
CA GLU A 18 13.46 5.69 4.26
C GLU A 18 13.83 4.40 3.52
N ASP A 19 13.47 3.24 4.07
CA ASP A 19 13.71 1.95 3.42
C ASP A 19 12.56 1.51 2.52
N ILE A 20 11.45 2.25 2.55
CA ILE A 20 10.29 1.96 1.70
C ILE A 20 10.47 2.70 0.39
N LYS A 21 10.70 1.96 -0.68
CA LYS A 21 10.99 2.53 -2.00
C LYS A 21 9.90 2.17 -2.99
N PRO A 22 9.77 2.93 -4.08
CA PRO A 22 8.74 2.61 -5.09
C PRO A 22 8.85 1.18 -5.61
N GLU A 23 10.06 0.67 -5.77
CA GLU A 23 10.29 -0.67 -6.29
C GLU A 23 10.18 -1.76 -5.22
N SER A 24 9.98 -1.40 -3.94
CA SER A 24 9.85 -2.39 -2.87
C SER A 24 8.64 -3.28 -3.12
N ARG A 25 8.84 -4.59 -3.04
CA ARG A 25 7.77 -5.56 -3.19
C ARG A 25 7.22 -5.88 -1.81
N PHE A 26 5.90 -5.88 -1.69
CA PHE A 26 5.28 -6.07 -0.37
C PHE A 26 5.66 -7.38 0.29
N MET A 27 5.60 -8.48 -0.46
CA MET A 27 5.87 -9.80 0.12
C MET A 27 7.36 -10.05 0.27
N GLU A 28 8.12 -9.89 -0.82
CA GLU A 28 9.53 -10.29 -0.85
C GLU A 28 10.45 -9.30 -0.16
N ASP A 29 10.17 -8.00 -0.27
CA ASP A 29 11.08 -6.98 0.25
C ASP A 29 10.65 -6.42 1.60
N LEU A 30 9.34 -6.30 1.83
CA LEU A 30 8.83 -5.70 3.07
C LEU A 30 8.34 -6.73 4.07
N GLY A 31 8.16 -7.98 3.64
CA GLY A 31 7.79 -9.05 4.56
C GLY A 31 6.31 -9.14 4.88
N PHE A 32 5.47 -8.56 4.03
CA PHE A 32 4.02 -8.69 4.21
C PHE A 32 3.56 -10.13 3.97
N THR A 33 2.61 -10.57 4.78
CA THR A 33 1.85 -11.79 4.47
C THR A 33 0.62 -11.36 3.68
N SER A 34 -0.09 -12.34 3.10
CA SER A 34 -1.36 -12.05 2.42
C SER A 34 -2.35 -11.41 3.37
N PHE A 35 -2.37 -11.86 4.62
CA PHE A 35 -3.26 -11.30 5.63
C PHE A 35 -2.91 -9.83 5.90
N ASP A 36 -1.61 -9.54 6.05
CA ASP A 36 -1.16 -8.16 6.27
C ASP A 36 -1.58 -7.27 5.12
N PHE A 37 -1.43 -7.76 3.90
CA PHE A 37 -1.76 -6.98 2.72
C PHE A 37 -3.25 -6.64 2.68
N MET A 38 -4.10 -7.61 2.96
CA MET A 38 -5.55 -7.38 2.96
C MET A 38 -5.95 -6.40 4.07
N SER A 39 -5.33 -6.54 5.25
CA SER A 39 -5.60 -5.62 6.36
C SER A 39 -5.16 -4.21 6.01
N MET A 40 -4.01 -4.08 5.35
CA MET A 40 -3.50 -2.78 4.90
C MET A 40 -4.49 -2.12 3.93
N LEU A 41 -5.06 -2.89 3.01
CA LEU A 41 -6.02 -2.34 2.06
C LEU A 41 -7.23 -1.73 2.77
N GLY A 42 -7.70 -2.40 3.83
CA GLY A 42 -8.80 -1.87 4.63
C GLY A 42 -8.46 -0.54 5.29
N GLU A 43 -7.25 -0.43 5.83
CA GLU A 43 -6.81 0.81 6.45
C GLU A 43 -6.64 1.92 5.42
N VAL A 44 -6.12 1.58 4.24
CA VAL A 44 -5.98 2.53 3.15
C VAL A 44 -7.33 3.10 2.73
N GLU A 45 -8.35 2.24 2.66
CA GLU A 45 -9.70 2.70 2.32
C GLU A 45 -10.19 3.76 3.31
N ASP A 46 -9.93 3.53 4.60
CA ASP A 46 -10.37 4.46 5.65
C ASP A 46 -9.57 5.76 5.61
N VAL A 47 -8.25 5.66 5.49
CA VAL A 47 -7.38 6.84 5.57
C VAL A 47 -7.54 7.74 4.36
N PHE A 48 -7.66 7.15 3.18
CA PHE A 48 -7.74 7.91 1.93
C PHE A 48 -9.17 8.10 1.44
N ASP A 49 -10.13 7.53 2.15
CA ASP A 49 -11.56 7.63 1.81
C ASP A 49 -11.80 7.17 0.36
N VAL A 50 -11.35 5.98 0.05
CA VAL A 50 -11.51 5.38 -1.27
C VAL A 50 -12.09 3.99 -1.13
N GLU A 51 -12.60 3.46 -2.23
CA GLU A 51 -13.11 2.09 -2.28
C GLU A 51 -12.19 1.28 -3.19
N ILE A 52 -11.58 0.23 -2.62
CA ILE A 52 -10.63 -0.61 -3.34
C ILE A 52 -11.35 -1.85 -3.86
N VAL A 53 -11.17 -2.12 -5.16
CA VAL A 53 -11.71 -3.32 -5.79
C VAL A 53 -10.68 -4.44 -5.61
N GLU A 54 -11.05 -5.51 -4.92
CA GLU A 54 -10.12 -6.57 -4.57
C GLU A 54 -9.44 -7.19 -5.79
N GLU A 55 -10.19 -7.39 -6.86
CA GLU A 55 -9.64 -7.98 -8.09
C GLU A 55 -8.54 -7.11 -8.68
N GLU A 56 -8.70 -5.80 -8.59
CA GLU A 56 -7.68 -4.88 -9.08
C GLU A 56 -6.46 -4.88 -8.16
N ALA A 57 -6.70 -4.92 -6.86
CA ALA A 57 -5.62 -4.91 -5.87
C ALA A 57 -4.81 -6.20 -5.88
N ALA A 58 -5.40 -7.31 -6.35
CA ALA A 58 -4.72 -8.60 -6.37
C ALA A 58 -3.47 -8.60 -7.26
N ASP A 59 -3.41 -7.69 -8.23
CA ASP A 59 -2.26 -7.60 -9.13
C ASP A 59 -1.17 -6.66 -8.61
N ILE A 60 -1.40 -5.98 -7.51
CA ILE A 60 -0.42 -5.05 -6.93
C ILE A 60 0.67 -5.82 -6.21
N ARG A 61 1.93 -5.55 -6.58
CA ARG A 61 3.08 -6.22 -5.98
C ARG A 61 4.06 -5.24 -5.34
N THR A 62 4.15 -4.03 -5.85
CA THR A 62 5.13 -3.05 -5.38
C THR A 62 4.43 -1.82 -4.81
N VAL A 63 5.22 -1.06 -4.03
CA VAL A 63 4.74 0.20 -3.46
C VAL A 63 4.30 1.16 -4.55
N LYS A 64 5.07 1.23 -5.64
CA LYS A 64 4.73 2.12 -6.77
C LYS A 64 3.38 1.75 -7.37
N GLU A 65 3.15 0.45 -7.59
CA GLU A 65 1.87 0.01 -8.16
C GLU A 65 0.70 0.38 -7.25
N ALA A 66 0.91 0.25 -5.92
CA ALA A 66 -0.12 0.63 -4.97
C ALA A 66 -0.40 2.13 -5.00
N LEU A 67 0.66 2.94 -5.07
CA LEU A 67 0.52 4.39 -5.13
C LEU A 67 -0.16 4.83 -6.42
N ASP A 68 0.22 4.21 -7.55
CA ASP A 68 -0.41 4.52 -8.84
C ASP A 68 -1.91 4.22 -8.78
N TYR A 69 -2.27 3.11 -8.16
CA TYR A 69 -3.67 2.71 -8.02
C TYR A 69 -4.42 3.73 -7.14
N LEU A 70 -3.80 4.15 -6.02
CA LEU A 70 -4.39 5.14 -5.14
C LEU A 70 -4.60 6.48 -5.85
N GLU A 71 -3.62 6.90 -6.63
CA GLU A 71 -3.75 8.13 -7.42
C GLU A 71 -4.94 8.06 -8.35
N LYS A 72 -5.12 6.91 -8.98
CA LYS A 72 -6.25 6.70 -9.89
C LYS A 72 -7.58 6.82 -9.13
N LEU A 73 -7.65 6.24 -7.94
CA LEU A 73 -8.87 6.27 -7.13
C LEU A 73 -9.18 7.65 -6.56
N THR A 74 -8.15 8.42 -6.25
CA THR A 74 -8.32 9.76 -5.66
C THR A 74 -8.37 10.87 -6.69
N GLY A 75 -8.34 10.54 -7.98
CA GLY A 75 -8.37 11.53 -9.04
C GLY A 75 -7.04 12.20 -9.30
N GLY A 76 -5.94 11.56 -8.90
CA GLY A 76 -4.60 12.06 -9.18
C GLY A 76 -4.04 12.99 -8.11
N ASN A 77 -4.65 13.02 -6.94
CA ASN A 77 -4.17 13.88 -5.85
C ASN A 77 -3.28 13.13 -4.88
#